data_4f6a5ae3e56441f00f1888f3bd3069a8
#
_entry.id   4f6a5ae3e56441f00f1888f3bd3069a8
#
_cell.length_a   1.000
_cell.length_b   1.000
_cell.length_c   1.000
_cell.angle_alpha   90.00
_cell.angle_beta   90.00
_cell.angle_gamma   90.00
#
_symmetry.space_group_name_H-M   'P 1'
#
loop_
_entity.id
_entity.type
_entity.pdbx_description
1 polymer ?
#
loop_
_entity_poly.entity_id
_entity_poly.type
_entity_poly.pdbx_seq_one_letter_code
_entity_poly.pdbx_strand_id
1 'polypeptide(L)'
;MGENGTADCRSTSGTMSTPPPYSAKSPTVTVAVAQIASTFNIETTLEKIFLFIDEAAKDSAQLIVFPEATIGGYPKHHTFGTAVGERTQEGRILFEEYSNGAIYVPGPETDKLAKKSRTAKVFMVLGVIEKSKESGTLFCTAVYIDPEKGFVGKHRKVMPTGSERLIWGQGDGSTLGVYEPSNMPGAVVSATICWENYMPLLRYHYYSKKVNIYCAPTVDSRDTWPITMQHIAFEGRTFVLSACQFTRRNDYPGTWKRDDKEDEEEEVIKGGSMIVNPMGEVLGGPVRGREGLICAKLDLGECTRGKFDLDVVGHYARFIRNVHTH
;
A
#
# COMPACT_ATOMS: atom_id res chain seq x y z
N MET A 1 -44.80 -6.92 -63.54
CA MET A 1 -43.91 -5.94 -64.15
C MET A 1 -43.56 -4.95 -62.95
N GLY A 2 -42.43 -5.02 -62.42
CA GLY A 2 -41.98 -4.16 -61.32
C GLY A 2 -40.49 -4.33 -61.27
N GLU A 3 -39.81 -3.23 -61.51
CA GLU A 3 -38.36 -3.16 -61.61
C GLU A 3 -37.67 -3.16 -60.23
N ASN A 4 -36.62 -3.97 -60.16
CA ASN A 4 -35.69 -4.01 -59.04
C ASN A 4 -34.74 -2.80 -59.09
N GLY A 5 -34.79 -1.93 -58.09
CA GLY A 5 -33.80 -0.90 -57.85
C GLY A 5 -32.69 -1.43 -56.96
N THR A 6 -31.54 -1.73 -57.50
CA THR A 6 -30.30 -2.04 -56.76
C THR A 6 -29.67 -0.75 -56.29
N ALA A 7 -29.61 -0.57 -54.96
CA ALA A 7 -28.86 0.54 -54.32
C ALA A 7 -27.36 0.26 -54.40
N ASP A 8 -26.65 1.11 -55.14
CA ASP A 8 -25.21 1.11 -55.33
C ASP A 8 -24.53 1.63 -54.05
N CYS A 9 -23.88 0.75 -53.33
CA CYS A 9 -23.11 1.07 -52.11
C CYS A 9 -21.71 1.55 -52.52
N ARG A 10 -21.58 2.86 -52.80
CA ARG A 10 -20.26 3.43 -53.06
C ARG A 10 -19.45 3.48 -51.78
N SER A 11 -18.39 2.68 -51.71
CA SER A 11 -17.35 2.73 -50.70
C SER A 11 -16.62 4.08 -50.78
N THR A 12 -16.87 4.96 -49.82
CA THR A 12 -15.99 6.11 -49.58
C THR A 12 -14.76 5.59 -48.83
N SER A 13 -13.65 5.42 -49.54
CA SER A 13 -12.33 5.22 -48.95
C SER A 13 -11.90 6.52 -48.23
N GLY A 14 -12.35 6.70 -47.01
CA GLY A 14 -11.80 7.71 -46.09
C GLY A 14 -10.37 7.31 -45.76
N THR A 15 -9.40 8.08 -46.26
CA THR A 15 -8.02 8.03 -45.77
C THR A 15 -8.03 8.30 -44.28
N MET A 16 -7.81 7.28 -43.44
CA MET A 16 -7.53 7.45 -42.05
C MET A 16 -6.26 8.30 -41.93
N SER A 17 -6.41 9.57 -41.57
CA SER A 17 -5.28 10.39 -41.22
C SER A 17 -4.62 9.78 -40.00
N THR A 18 -3.36 9.41 -40.10
CA THR A 18 -2.56 9.06 -38.93
C THR A 18 -2.67 10.18 -37.91
N PRO A 19 -3.04 9.88 -36.64
CA PRO A 19 -3.10 10.91 -35.63
C PRO A 19 -1.72 11.58 -35.53
N PRO A 20 -1.66 12.92 -35.27
CA PRO A 20 -0.39 13.60 -35.14
C PRO A 20 0.43 12.92 -34.04
N PRO A 21 1.77 12.82 -34.18
CA PRO A 21 2.59 12.20 -33.15
C PRO A 21 2.41 12.97 -31.85
N TYR A 22 1.80 12.35 -30.85
CA TYR A 22 1.71 12.88 -29.49
C TYR A 22 3.13 12.87 -28.92
N SER A 23 3.84 14.00 -29.04
CA SER A 23 5.30 14.07 -28.82
C SER A 23 5.73 14.18 -27.37
N ALA A 24 4.82 14.31 -26.42
CA ALA A 24 5.16 14.31 -25.00
C ALA A 24 5.07 12.89 -24.44
N LYS A 25 6.20 12.20 -24.31
CA LYS A 25 6.27 10.94 -23.56
C LYS A 25 5.85 11.22 -22.11
N SER A 26 4.84 10.52 -21.64
CA SER A 26 4.43 10.58 -20.23
C SER A 26 5.60 10.16 -19.33
N PRO A 27 5.71 10.74 -18.12
CA PRO A 27 6.73 10.31 -17.17
C PRO A 27 6.59 8.81 -16.88
N THR A 28 7.71 8.10 -16.89
CA THR A 28 7.78 6.71 -16.47
C THR A 28 8.58 6.59 -15.19
N VAL A 29 8.11 5.76 -14.26
CA VAL A 29 8.78 5.50 -12.99
C VAL A 29 8.94 3.99 -12.79
N THR A 30 10.03 3.58 -12.16
CA THR A 30 10.21 2.19 -11.73
C THR A 30 9.88 2.10 -10.25
N VAL A 31 9.05 1.14 -9.88
CA VAL A 31 8.60 0.94 -8.50
C VAL A 31 8.87 -0.48 -8.05
N ALA A 32 8.99 -0.64 -6.73
CA ALA A 32 9.18 -1.93 -6.08
C ALA A 32 8.14 -2.14 -4.97
N VAL A 33 7.74 -3.39 -4.79
CA VAL A 33 6.92 -3.85 -3.68
C VAL A 33 7.66 -4.96 -2.96
N ALA A 34 7.94 -4.78 -1.68
CA ALA A 34 8.62 -5.76 -0.85
C ALA A 34 7.62 -6.71 -0.19
N GLN A 35 7.89 -8.01 -0.26
CA GLN A 35 7.25 -9.02 0.56
C GLN A 35 8.26 -9.52 1.58
N ILE A 36 8.08 -9.13 2.84
CA ILE A 36 9.07 -9.28 3.89
C ILE A 36 8.38 -9.62 5.22
N ALA A 37 9.00 -10.46 6.05
CA ALA A 37 8.60 -10.67 7.43
C ALA A 37 9.18 -9.60 8.36
N SER A 38 8.41 -9.20 9.36
CA SER A 38 8.97 -8.58 10.56
C SER A 38 9.74 -9.61 11.36
N THR A 39 10.81 -9.17 12.02
CA THR A 39 11.53 -10.01 12.99
C THR A 39 11.14 -9.70 14.44
N PHE A 40 10.19 -8.79 14.66
CA PHE A 40 9.81 -8.25 15.97
C PHE A 40 10.96 -7.59 16.74
N ASN A 41 12.15 -7.52 16.16
CA ASN A 41 13.31 -6.78 16.63
C ASN A 41 13.57 -5.60 15.70
N ILE A 42 13.64 -4.39 16.23
CA ILE A 42 13.75 -3.15 15.44
C ILE A 42 15.02 -3.15 14.59
N GLU A 43 16.17 -3.44 15.18
CA GLU A 43 17.46 -3.34 14.48
C GLU A 43 17.56 -4.39 13.36
N THR A 44 17.24 -5.64 13.67
CA THR A 44 17.26 -6.74 12.67
C THR A 44 16.26 -6.48 11.55
N THR A 45 15.08 -5.92 11.86
CA THR A 45 14.09 -5.55 10.83
C THR A 45 14.61 -4.41 9.97
N LEU A 46 15.27 -3.40 10.55
CA LEU A 46 15.88 -2.30 9.78
C LEU A 46 17.00 -2.80 8.86
N GLU A 47 17.86 -3.68 9.32
CA GLU A 47 18.91 -4.30 8.49
C GLU A 47 18.28 -4.99 7.27
N LYS A 48 17.22 -5.77 7.49
CA LYS A 48 16.49 -6.47 6.44
C LYS A 48 15.82 -5.48 5.46
N ILE A 49 15.16 -4.43 5.96
CA ILE A 49 14.62 -3.35 5.15
C ILE A 49 15.72 -2.71 4.28
N PHE A 50 16.91 -2.47 4.83
CA PHE A 50 18.00 -1.86 4.10
C PHE A 50 18.51 -2.74 2.96
N LEU A 51 18.55 -4.06 3.13
CA LEU A 51 18.89 -5.01 2.05
C LEU A 51 17.86 -4.94 0.91
N PHE A 52 16.58 -4.90 1.22
CA PHE A 52 15.52 -4.77 0.20
C PHE A 52 15.57 -3.43 -0.54
N ILE A 53 15.94 -2.34 0.15
CA ILE A 53 16.14 -1.03 -0.48
C ILE A 53 17.34 -1.07 -1.45
N ASP A 54 18.44 -1.73 -1.06
CA ASP A 54 19.62 -1.88 -1.93
C ASP A 54 19.30 -2.72 -3.17
N GLU A 55 18.51 -3.77 -3.01
CA GLU A 55 18.06 -4.61 -4.12
C GLU A 55 17.14 -3.80 -5.07
N ALA A 56 16.16 -3.08 -4.54
CA ALA A 56 15.29 -2.21 -5.32
C ALA A 56 16.07 -1.13 -6.09
N ALA A 57 17.08 -0.54 -5.45
CA ALA A 57 17.94 0.46 -6.09
C ALA A 57 18.79 -0.11 -7.24
N LYS A 58 19.25 -1.37 -7.14
CA LYS A 58 19.93 -2.07 -8.25
C LYS A 58 19.01 -2.24 -9.47
N ASP A 59 17.72 -2.47 -9.23
CA ASP A 59 16.69 -2.53 -10.27
C ASP A 59 16.19 -1.14 -10.72
N SER A 60 16.86 -0.07 -10.27
CA SER A 60 16.54 1.33 -10.58
C SER A 60 15.15 1.75 -10.08
N ALA A 61 14.62 1.11 -9.03
CA ALA A 61 13.37 1.52 -8.43
C ALA A 61 13.50 2.91 -7.77
N GLN A 62 12.52 3.75 -8.00
CA GLN A 62 12.42 5.10 -7.44
C GLN A 62 11.48 5.15 -6.22
N LEU A 63 10.62 4.14 -6.08
CA LEU A 63 9.70 3.95 -4.96
C LEU A 63 9.78 2.49 -4.51
N ILE A 64 9.76 2.27 -3.19
CA ILE A 64 9.55 0.95 -2.58
C ILE A 64 8.42 1.02 -1.55
N VAL A 65 7.53 0.03 -1.59
CA VAL A 65 6.44 -0.13 -0.62
C VAL A 65 6.69 -1.36 0.23
N PHE A 66 6.64 -1.19 1.55
CA PHE A 66 6.75 -2.26 2.53
C PHE A 66 5.38 -2.58 3.15
N PRO A 67 5.18 -3.78 3.69
CA PRO A 67 3.92 -4.20 4.29
C PRO A 67 3.47 -3.36 5.50
N GLU A 68 2.21 -3.54 5.90
CA GLU A 68 1.65 -3.13 7.19
C GLU A 68 2.48 -3.71 8.33
N ALA A 69 2.75 -2.90 9.37
CA ALA A 69 3.44 -3.32 10.60
C ALA A 69 4.79 -4.03 10.37
N THR A 70 5.55 -3.66 9.34
CA THR A 70 6.88 -4.23 9.08
C THR A 70 7.83 -3.98 10.25
N ILE A 71 7.88 -2.74 10.80
CA ILE A 71 8.56 -2.48 12.07
C ILE A 71 7.54 -2.61 13.20
N GLY A 72 7.84 -3.41 14.18
CA GLY A 72 7.00 -3.73 15.32
C GLY A 72 6.22 -5.04 15.18
N GLY A 73 6.01 -5.53 13.94
CA GLY A 73 5.36 -6.80 13.66
C GLY A 73 3.83 -6.76 13.75
N TYR A 74 3.18 -7.66 13.04
CA TYR A 74 1.73 -7.86 13.14
C TYR A 74 1.45 -9.05 14.08
N PRO A 75 0.75 -8.83 15.22
CA PRO A 75 0.58 -9.86 16.27
C PRO A 75 -0.54 -10.83 15.92
N LYS A 76 -0.44 -11.50 14.77
CA LYS A 76 -1.47 -12.41 14.27
C LYS A 76 -1.69 -13.58 15.22
N HIS A 77 -2.97 -13.89 15.48
CA HIS A 77 -3.44 -14.93 16.39
C HIS A 77 -3.24 -14.63 17.88
N HIS A 78 -2.73 -13.44 18.27
CA HIS A 78 -2.59 -13.07 19.67
C HIS A 78 -3.80 -12.26 20.16
N THR A 79 -4.22 -12.55 21.39
CA THR A 79 -5.34 -11.86 22.06
C THR A 79 -4.88 -10.94 23.18
N PHE A 80 -3.61 -10.98 23.55
CA PHE A 80 -3.05 -10.27 24.72
C PHE A 80 -3.86 -10.55 26.01
N GLY A 81 -4.32 -11.81 26.17
CA GLY A 81 -5.11 -12.25 27.31
C GLY A 81 -6.41 -11.47 27.52
N THR A 82 -6.98 -10.93 26.42
CA THR A 82 -8.14 -10.03 26.49
C THR A 82 -9.42 -10.80 26.12
N ALA A 83 -10.43 -10.71 26.98
CA ALA A 83 -11.81 -11.00 26.69
C ALA A 83 -12.67 -9.79 27.11
N VAL A 84 -13.92 -9.71 26.64
CA VAL A 84 -14.80 -8.61 27.02
C VAL A 84 -15.00 -8.61 28.55
N GLY A 85 -14.58 -7.52 29.20
CA GLY A 85 -14.61 -7.40 30.65
C GLY A 85 -13.42 -7.99 31.42
N GLU A 86 -12.56 -8.79 30.78
CA GLU A 86 -11.42 -9.48 31.41
C GLU A 86 -10.10 -9.14 30.75
N ARG A 87 -9.03 -9.17 31.55
CA ARG A 87 -7.63 -9.01 31.14
C ARG A 87 -6.72 -9.82 32.06
N THR A 88 -5.66 -10.41 31.51
CA THR A 88 -4.70 -11.18 32.30
C THR A 88 -3.41 -10.41 32.53
N GLN A 89 -2.63 -10.83 33.53
CA GLN A 89 -1.32 -10.24 33.78
C GLN A 89 -0.32 -10.62 32.68
N GLU A 90 -0.38 -11.85 32.21
CA GLU A 90 0.42 -12.35 31.08
C GLU A 90 0.16 -11.54 29.81
N GLY A 91 -1.09 -11.21 29.54
CA GLY A 91 -1.46 -10.35 28.41
C GLY A 91 -0.89 -8.94 28.50
N ARG A 92 -0.78 -8.38 29.72
CA ARG A 92 -0.11 -7.07 29.95
C ARG A 92 1.39 -7.15 29.69
N ILE A 93 2.05 -8.25 30.07
CA ILE A 93 3.48 -8.47 29.77
C ILE A 93 3.69 -8.58 28.25
N LEU A 94 2.87 -9.35 27.55
CA LEU A 94 2.93 -9.43 26.09
C LEU A 94 2.71 -8.06 25.43
N PHE A 95 1.79 -7.25 25.93
CA PHE A 95 1.59 -5.88 25.43
C PHE A 95 2.81 -4.99 25.69
N GLU A 96 3.48 -5.11 26.83
CA GLU A 96 4.71 -4.40 27.12
C GLU A 96 5.83 -4.78 26.14
N GLU A 97 6.03 -6.08 25.89
CA GLU A 97 6.98 -6.58 24.89
C GLU A 97 6.67 -6.01 23.51
N TYR A 98 5.41 -6.07 23.09
CA TYR A 98 4.97 -5.52 21.82
C TYR A 98 5.19 -4.00 21.73
N SER A 99 4.86 -3.27 22.76
CA SER A 99 5.10 -1.83 22.87
C SER A 99 6.58 -1.47 22.80
N ASN A 100 7.47 -2.34 23.29
CA ASN A 100 8.93 -2.13 23.21
C ASN A 100 9.45 -2.33 21.78
N GLY A 101 8.76 -3.09 20.93
CA GLY A 101 9.02 -3.22 19.50
C GLY A 101 8.48 -2.07 18.64
N ALA A 102 7.68 -1.16 19.20
CA ALA A 102 7.12 0.01 18.50
C ALA A 102 8.09 1.21 18.51
N ILE A 103 7.99 2.05 17.46
CA ILE A 103 8.87 3.21 17.28
C ILE A 103 8.13 4.54 17.45
N TYR A 104 8.85 5.61 17.76
CA TYR A 104 8.32 6.98 17.67
C TYR A 104 8.40 7.50 16.25
N VAL A 105 7.35 8.21 15.79
CA VAL A 105 7.29 8.78 14.44
C VAL A 105 6.94 10.28 14.49
N PRO A 106 7.88 11.18 14.11
CA PRO A 106 9.27 10.92 13.77
C PRO A 106 10.13 10.52 14.98
N GLY A 107 11.22 9.80 14.73
CA GLY A 107 12.17 9.31 15.74
C GLY A 107 13.45 8.76 15.10
N PRO A 108 14.37 8.19 15.90
CA PRO A 108 15.68 7.72 15.43
C PRO A 108 15.60 6.72 14.27
N GLU A 109 14.58 5.86 14.25
CA GLU A 109 14.39 4.87 13.20
C GLU A 109 14.01 5.55 11.87
N THR A 110 13.15 6.57 11.91
CA THR A 110 12.81 7.37 10.72
C THR A 110 14.02 8.16 10.21
N ASP A 111 14.95 8.58 11.07
CA ASP A 111 16.19 9.24 10.67
C ASP A 111 17.15 8.25 9.98
N LYS A 112 17.27 7.01 10.48
CA LYS A 112 18.03 5.93 9.83
C LYS A 112 17.46 5.62 8.45
N LEU A 113 16.13 5.52 8.33
CA LEU A 113 15.41 5.31 7.07
C LEU A 113 15.63 6.48 6.10
N ALA A 114 15.57 7.73 6.58
CA ALA A 114 15.81 8.92 5.75
C ALA A 114 17.25 8.94 5.19
N LYS A 115 18.23 8.57 6.01
CA LYS A 115 19.63 8.43 5.55
C LYS A 115 19.75 7.35 4.48
N LYS A 116 19.11 6.21 4.66
CA LYS A 116 19.12 5.10 3.69
C LYS A 116 18.42 5.48 2.39
N SER A 117 17.24 6.12 2.46
CA SER A 117 16.49 6.66 1.32
C SER A 117 17.35 7.60 0.47
N ARG A 118 18.04 8.54 1.13
CA ARG A 118 18.92 9.49 0.45
C ARG A 118 20.06 8.81 -0.29
N THR A 119 20.71 7.83 0.34
CA THR A 119 21.82 7.10 -0.27
C THR A 119 21.36 6.26 -1.47
N ALA A 120 20.22 5.59 -1.34
CA ALA A 120 19.65 4.74 -2.38
C ALA A 120 18.89 5.55 -3.46
N LYS A 121 18.50 6.81 -3.16
CA LYS A 121 17.65 7.67 -4.00
C LYS A 121 16.25 7.07 -4.22
N VAL A 122 15.70 6.37 -3.23
CA VAL A 122 14.42 5.66 -3.29
C VAL A 122 13.45 6.28 -2.31
N PHE A 123 12.26 6.70 -2.79
CA PHE A 123 11.13 7.07 -1.92
C PHE A 123 10.57 5.82 -1.24
N MET A 124 10.17 5.92 0.02
CA MET A 124 9.64 4.78 0.78
C MET A 124 8.24 5.03 1.32
N VAL A 125 7.41 3.98 1.24
CA VAL A 125 6.18 3.85 2.02
C VAL A 125 6.34 2.60 2.88
N LEU A 126 6.32 2.74 4.21
CA LEU A 126 6.65 1.66 5.14
C LEU A 126 5.62 1.58 6.27
N GLY A 127 5.03 0.40 6.48
CA GLY A 127 4.18 0.13 7.63
C GLY A 127 4.99 -0.07 8.92
N VAL A 128 4.59 0.63 9.98
CA VAL A 128 5.22 0.56 11.30
C VAL A 128 4.19 0.52 12.41
N ILE A 129 4.56 0.01 13.57
CA ILE A 129 3.83 0.25 14.81
C ILE A 129 4.42 1.50 15.47
N GLU A 130 3.60 2.54 15.52
CA GLU A 130 3.95 3.83 16.10
C GLU A 130 3.56 3.87 17.57
N LYS A 131 4.48 4.30 18.43
CA LYS A 131 4.21 4.65 19.83
C LYS A 131 3.91 6.16 19.93
N SER A 132 2.80 6.52 20.57
CA SER A 132 2.51 7.93 20.87
C SER A 132 3.55 8.51 21.84
N LYS A 133 3.95 9.78 21.59
CA LYS A 133 4.82 10.52 22.51
C LYS A 133 4.05 11.04 23.73
N GLU A 134 2.75 11.25 23.56
CA GLU A 134 1.88 11.87 24.58
C GLU A 134 1.17 10.82 25.45
N SER A 135 1.17 9.55 25.03
CA SER A 135 0.44 8.49 25.74
C SER A 135 1.07 7.11 25.49
N GLY A 136 0.54 6.07 26.16
CA GLY A 136 0.92 4.68 25.90
C GLY A 136 0.23 4.06 24.69
N THR A 137 -0.50 4.84 23.88
CA THR A 137 -1.26 4.32 22.74
C THR A 137 -0.32 3.94 21.60
N LEU A 138 -0.57 2.77 21.02
CA LEU A 138 0.07 2.30 19.78
C LEU A 138 -0.85 2.55 18.60
N PHE A 139 -0.25 2.86 17.45
CA PHE A 139 -0.97 3.02 16.19
C PHE A 139 -0.32 2.17 15.09
N CYS A 140 -1.13 1.55 14.26
CA CYS A 140 -0.67 1.03 12.97
C CYS A 140 -0.53 2.21 12.02
N THR A 141 0.67 2.44 11.49
CA THR A 141 1.01 3.67 10.77
C THR A 141 1.80 3.36 9.50
N ALA A 142 1.49 4.04 8.40
CA ALA A 142 2.34 4.11 7.22
C ALA A 142 3.17 5.40 7.29
N VAL A 143 4.49 5.28 7.10
CA VAL A 143 5.41 6.42 7.06
C VAL A 143 5.89 6.66 5.63
N TYR A 144 6.15 7.93 5.30
CA TYR A 144 6.63 8.36 4.00
C TYR A 144 7.99 9.01 4.14
N ILE A 145 8.97 8.50 3.41
CA ILE A 145 10.36 8.97 3.44
C ILE A 145 10.78 9.36 2.02
N ASP A 146 11.11 10.62 1.85
CA ASP A 146 11.59 11.19 0.59
C ASP A 146 13.12 11.21 0.56
N PRO A 147 13.77 10.86 -0.58
CA PRO A 147 15.23 10.79 -0.66
C PRO A 147 15.92 12.15 -0.48
N GLU A 148 15.26 13.27 -0.75
CA GLU A 148 15.83 14.61 -0.55
C GLU A 148 15.36 15.26 0.76
N LYS A 149 14.05 15.12 1.07
CA LYS A 149 13.40 15.82 2.19
C LYS A 149 13.46 15.02 3.51
N GLY A 150 13.76 13.71 3.46
CA GLY A 150 13.72 12.82 4.61
C GLY A 150 12.28 12.41 4.97
N PHE A 151 11.95 12.34 6.26
CA PHE A 151 10.58 12.06 6.70
C PHE A 151 9.65 13.19 6.28
N VAL A 152 8.65 12.87 5.45
CA VAL A 152 7.70 13.87 4.90
C VAL A 152 6.30 13.73 5.47
N GLY A 153 5.99 12.63 6.16
CA GLY A 153 4.71 12.47 6.83
C GLY A 153 4.38 11.02 7.16
N LYS A 154 3.19 10.87 7.72
CA LYS A 154 2.64 9.56 8.13
C LYS A 154 1.14 9.51 7.91
N HIS A 155 0.59 8.28 7.88
CA HIS A 155 -0.84 8.01 7.97
C HIS A 155 -1.09 6.97 9.06
N ARG A 156 -1.83 7.34 10.11
CA ARG A 156 -2.34 6.43 11.14
C ARG A 156 -3.60 5.75 10.64
N LYS A 157 -3.65 4.42 10.72
CA LYS A 157 -4.82 3.62 10.32
C LYS A 157 -6.09 4.16 10.99
N VAL A 158 -7.03 4.63 10.17
CA VAL A 158 -8.27 5.28 10.67
C VAL A 158 -9.13 4.29 11.44
N MET A 159 -9.19 3.04 10.97
CA MET A 159 -9.99 2.00 11.60
C MET A 159 -9.20 0.69 11.68
N PRO A 160 -8.60 0.37 12.84
CA PRO A 160 -8.07 -0.96 13.10
C PRO A 160 -9.15 -2.02 12.95
N THR A 161 -8.81 -3.17 12.37
CA THR A 161 -9.77 -4.20 11.97
C THR A 161 -10.09 -5.14 13.13
N GLY A 162 -11.36 -5.30 13.48
CA GLY A 162 -11.80 -6.30 14.44
C GLY A 162 -11.05 -6.21 15.78
N SER A 163 -10.33 -7.27 16.14
CA SER A 163 -9.56 -7.36 17.40
C SER A 163 -8.30 -6.49 17.43
N GLU A 164 -7.83 -5.94 16.31
CA GLU A 164 -6.73 -4.96 16.32
C GLU A 164 -7.06 -3.76 17.22
N ARG A 165 -8.35 -3.42 17.38
CA ARG A 165 -8.84 -2.36 18.27
C ARG A 165 -8.57 -2.60 19.76
N LEU A 166 -8.16 -3.80 20.13
CA LEU A 166 -7.71 -4.10 21.50
C LEU A 166 -6.34 -3.51 21.82
N ILE A 167 -5.49 -3.31 20.79
CA ILE A 167 -4.09 -2.94 20.94
C ILE A 167 -3.72 -1.64 20.22
N TRP A 168 -4.47 -1.26 19.16
CA TRP A 168 -4.17 -0.06 18.38
C TRP A 168 -5.27 0.99 18.50
N GLY A 169 -4.85 2.23 18.69
CA GLY A 169 -5.70 3.40 18.60
C GLY A 169 -6.16 3.67 17.18
N GLN A 170 -7.28 4.36 17.05
CA GLN A 170 -7.84 4.82 15.78
C GLN A 170 -7.15 6.10 15.34
N GLY A 171 -6.84 6.22 14.05
CA GLY A 171 -6.51 7.50 13.43
C GLY A 171 -7.75 8.39 13.31
N ASP A 172 -7.54 9.69 13.35
CA ASP A 172 -8.62 10.72 13.31
C ASP A 172 -8.82 11.32 11.91
N GLY A 173 -8.11 10.80 10.89
CA GLY A 173 -8.14 11.33 9.54
C GLY A 173 -7.23 12.56 9.31
N SER A 174 -6.64 13.15 10.34
CA SER A 174 -5.72 14.30 10.19
C SER A 174 -4.45 13.97 9.41
N THR A 175 -4.13 12.68 9.28
CA THR A 175 -2.94 12.16 8.61
C THR A 175 -3.20 11.62 7.20
N LEU A 176 -4.36 11.92 6.59
CA LEU A 176 -4.73 11.53 5.22
C LEU A 176 -3.99 12.41 4.18
N GLY A 177 -2.67 12.32 4.16
CA GLY A 177 -1.81 13.11 3.27
C GLY A 177 -1.64 12.47 1.89
N VAL A 178 -1.24 13.31 0.93
CA VAL A 178 -0.71 12.91 -0.38
C VAL A 178 0.67 13.52 -0.56
N TYR A 179 1.57 12.81 -1.22
CA TYR A 179 2.97 13.18 -1.32
C TYR A 179 3.44 13.16 -2.76
N GLU A 180 4.21 14.17 -3.14
CA GLU A 180 4.88 14.27 -4.42
C GLU A 180 6.37 14.00 -4.20
N PRO A 181 6.86 12.78 -4.54
CA PRO A 181 8.25 12.41 -4.34
C PRO A 181 9.21 13.28 -5.17
N SER A 182 10.31 13.71 -4.55
CA SER A 182 11.32 14.57 -5.21
C SER A 182 11.98 13.89 -6.42
N ASN A 183 12.09 12.56 -6.39
CA ASN A 183 12.73 11.74 -7.42
C ASN A 183 11.78 11.20 -8.50
N MET A 184 10.46 11.51 -8.43
CA MET A 184 9.44 11.02 -9.36
C MET A 184 8.50 12.14 -9.81
N PRO A 185 8.93 13.06 -10.69
CA PRO A 185 8.08 14.15 -11.17
C PRO A 185 6.76 13.64 -11.78
N GLY A 186 5.64 14.21 -11.33
CA GLY A 186 4.30 13.83 -11.77
C GLY A 186 3.67 12.66 -11.01
N ALA A 187 4.41 11.99 -10.12
CA ALA A 187 3.84 11.01 -9.20
C ALA A 187 3.16 11.70 -8.00
N VAL A 188 1.97 11.22 -7.65
CA VAL A 188 1.23 11.60 -6.44
C VAL A 188 0.93 10.31 -5.67
N VAL A 189 1.58 10.14 -4.53
CA VAL A 189 1.61 8.91 -3.76
C VAL A 189 0.78 9.06 -2.48
N SER A 190 0.02 8.03 -2.13
CA SER A 190 -0.62 7.90 -0.82
C SER A 190 -0.73 6.42 -0.43
N ALA A 191 -1.11 6.13 0.81
CA ALA A 191 -1.34 4.77 1.27
C ALA A 191 -2.61 4.64 2.10
N THR A 192 -3.28 3.49 1.95
CA THR A 192 -4.34 3.00 2.82
C THR A 192 -3.96 1.63 3.36
N ILE A 193 -4.10 1.46 4.66
CA ILE A 193 -3.58 0.28 5.37
C ILE A 193 -4.66 -0.80 5.42
N CYS A 194 -4.39 -1.94 4.79
CA CYS A 194 -5.18 -3.17 4.89
C CYS A 194 -6.69 -2.94 4.62
N TRP A 195 -7.57 -3.21 5.56
CA TRP A 195 -9.02 -3.11 5.37
C TRP A 195 -9.57 -1.69 5.25
N GLU A 196 -8.76 -0.65 5.46
CA GLU A 196 -9.13 0.70 5.03
C GLU A 196 -9.45 0.75 3.53
N ASN A 197 -8.86 -0.16 2.75
CA ASN A 197 -9.13 -0.32 1.33
C ASN A 197 -10.59 -0.69 1.03
N TYR A 198 -11.36 -1.16 2.02
CA TYR A 198 -12.81 -1.41 1.90
C TYR A 198 -13.68 -0.20 2.28
N MET A 199 -13.09 0.95 2.62
CA MET A 199 -13.80 2.19 2.93
C MET A 199 -13.98 3.04 1.67
N PRO A 200 -15.17 3.07 1.01
CA PRO A 200 -15.35 3.74 -0.29
C PRO A 200 -15.04 5.24 -0.23
N LEU A 201 -15.45 5.92 0.84
CA LEU A 201 -15.24 7.36 0.99
C LEU A 201 -13.76 7.70 1.18
N LEU A 202 -12.97 6.82 1.82
CA LEU A 202 -11.53 6.99 1.97
C LEU A 202 -10.82 6.87 0.62
N ARG A 203 -11.20 5.87 -0.20
CA ARG A 203 -10.68 5.75 -1.57
C ARG A 203 -11.04 6.97 -2.41
N TYR A 204 -12.30 7.41 -2.35
CA TYR A 204 -12.77 8.60 -3.05
C TYR A 204 -11.99 9.86 -2.65
N HIS A 205 -11.66 10.03 -1.36
CA HIS A 205 -10.81 11.11 -0.88
C HIS A 205 -9.47 11.14 -1.64
N TYR A 206 -8.78 10.00 -1.76
CA TYR A 206 -7.50 9.94 -2.46
C TYR A 206 -7.63 10.12 -3.97
N TYR A 207 -8.67 9.59 -4.60
CA TYR A 207 -8.94 9.83 -6.01
C TYR A 207 -9.16 11.33 -6.28
N SER A 208 -9.87 12.04 -5.38
CA SER A 208 -10.10 13.49 -5.48
C SER A 208 -8.83 14.31 -5.30
N LYS A 209 -7.80 13.76 -4.65
CA LYS A 209 -6.46 14.33 -4.49
C LYS A 209 -5.51 13.97 -5.63
N LYS A 210 -6.02 13.33 -6.70
CA LYS A 210 -5.28 12.95 -7.90
C LYS A 210 -4.16 11.94 -7.65
N VAL A 211 -4.29 11.11 -6.61
CA VAL A 211 -3.35 10.01 -6.36
C VAL A 211 -3.29 9.11 -7.58
N ASN A 212 -2.10 8.95 -8.16
CA ASN A 212 -1.85 8.09 -9.31
C ASN A 212 -0.99 6.86 -8.96
N ILE A 213 -0.37 6.85 -7.77
CA ILE A 213 0.28 5.68 -7.17
C ILE A 213 -0.34 5.46 -5.79
N TYR A 214 -1.22 4.49 -5.70
CA TYR A 214 -1.98 4.12 -4.51
C TYR A 214 -1.32 2.93 -3.83
N CYS A 215 -0.71 3.12 -2.66
CA CYS A 215 -0.05 2.07 -1.91
C CYS A 215 -1.04 1.41 -0.94
N ALA A 216 -0.99 0.08 -0.87
CA ALA A 216 -1.86 -0.74 -0.02
C ALA A 216 -1.05 -1.74 0.82
N PRO A 217 -0.31 -1.24 1.84
CA PRO A 217 0.35 -2.11 2.81
C PRO A 217 -0.68 -2.93 3.58
N THR A 218 -0.42 -4.24 3.74
CA THR A 218 -1.39 -5.19 4.31
C THR A 218 -0.72 -6.40 4.96
N VAL A 219 -1.51 -7.17 5.71
CA VAL A 219 -1.26 -8.55 6.12
C VAL A 219 -2.37 -9.49 5.64
N ASP A 220 -3.32 -9.00 4.84
CA ASP A 220 -4.39 -9.81 4.27
C ASP A 220 -3.86 -10.66 3.12
N SER A 221 -3.65 -11.94 3.38
CA SER A 221 -3.14 -12.92 2.41
C SER A 221 -4.23 -13.80 1.77
N ARG A 222 -5.52 -13.42 1.91
CA ARG A 222 -6.65 -14.19 1.34
C ARG A 222 -6.77 -13.97 -0.17
N ASP A 223 -7.41 -14.92 -0.86
CA ASP A 223 -7.59 -14.88 -2.32
C ASP A 223 -8.53 -13.76 -2.79
N THR A 224 -9.33 -13.20 -1.91
CA THR A 224 -10.18 -12.03 -2.19
C THR A 224 -9.39 -10.73 -2.28
N TRP A 225 -8.19 -10.66 -1.69
CA TRP A 225 -7.39 -9.44 -1.66
C TRP A 225 -6.92 -8.98 -3.04
N PRO A 226 -6.34 -9.83 -3.91
CA PRO A 226 -5.96 -9.46 -5.28
C PRO A 226 -7.13 -8.89 -6.09
N ILE A 227 -8.33 -9.46 -5.96
CA ILE A 227 -9.55 -8.99 -6.64
C ILE A 227 -9.87 -7.55 -6.21
N THR A 228 -9.74 -7.25 -4.91
CA THR A 228 -9.95 -5.90 -4.37
C THR A 228 -8.91 -4.91 -4.93
N MET A 229 -7.65 -5.30 -5.02
CA MET A 229 -6.58 -4.44 -5.56
C MET A 229 -6.82 -4.11 -7.03
N GLN A 230 -7.24 -5.09 -7.83
CA GLN A 230 -7.62 -4.88 -9.23
C GLN A 230 -8.83 -3.95 -9.35
N HIS A 231 -9.85 -4.14 -8.51
CA HIS A 231 -11.02 -3.27 -8.47
C HIS A 231 -10.65 -1.82 -8.15
N ILE A 232 -9.82 -1.58 -7.12
CA ILE A 232 -9.39 -0.24 -6.71
C ILE A 232 -8.59 0.45 -7.82
N ALA A 233 -7.69 -0.27 -8.47
CA ALA A 233 -6.92 0.25 -9.59
C ALA A 233 -7.83 0.69 -10.74
N PHE A 234 -8.79 -0.16 -11.09
CA PHE A 234 -9.77 0.10 -12.15
C PHE A 234 -10.73 1.23 -11.78
N GLU A 235 -11.30 1.24 -10.57
CA GLU A 235 -12.21 2.28 -10.08
C GLU A 235 -11.53 3.66 -10.06
N GLY A 236 -10.32 3.73 -9.49
CA GLY A 236 -9.59 4.99 -9.29
C GLY A 236 -8.78 5.47 -10.49
N ARG A 237 -8.61 4.62 -11.52
CA ARG A 237 -7.67 4.84 -12.62
C ARG A 237 -6.28 5.21 -12.10
N THR A 238 -5.79 4.40 -11.16
CA THR A 238 -4.53 4.57 -10.45
C THR A 238 -3.73 3.28 -10.45
N PHE A 239 -2.41 3.37 -10.39
CA PHE A 239 -1.59 2.20 -10.08
C PHE A 239 -1.81 1.81 -8.62
N VAL A 240 -1.92 0.50 -8.35
CA VAL A 240 -2.02 -0.04 -6.99
C VAL A 240 -0.78 -0.88 -6.69
N LEU A 241 -0.09 -0.53 -5.60
CA LEU A 241 1.08 -1.22 -5.10
C LEU A 241 0.73 -1.84 -3.74
N SER A 242 0.45 -3.13 -3.72
CA SER A 242 0.08 -3.83 -2.48
C SER A 242 1.25 -4.65 -1.97
N ALA A 243 1.72 -4.34 -0.76
CA ALA A 243 2.77 -5.05 -0.05
C ALA A 243 2.15 -5.85 1.10
N CYS A 244 2.32 -7.17 1.09
CA CYS A 244 1.86 -8.08 2.12
C CYS A 244 3.06 -8.72 2.84
N GLN A 245 2.97 -8.92 4.15
CA GLN A 245 3.98 -9.71 4.86
C GLN A 245 3.95 -11.16 4.39
N PHE A 246 5.10 -11.81 4.45
CA PHE A 246 5.21 -13.26 4.47
C PHE A 246 5.87 -13.65 5.77
N THR A 247 5.16 -14.32 6.68
CA THR A 247 5.69 -14.72 7.99
C THR A 247 5.39 -16.18 8.27
N ARG A 248 6.35 -16.83 8.92
CA ARG A 248 6.20 -18.15 9.50
C ARG A 248 6.10 -18.08 11.02
N ARG A 249 5.77 -19.19 11.63
CA ARG A 249 5.64 -19.28 13.09
C ARG A 249 6.97 -18.97 13.80
N ASN A 250 8.09 -19.37 13.23
CA ASN A 250 9.42 -19.15 13.77
C ASN A 250 9.90 -17.67 13.67
N ASP A 251 9.22 -16.81 12.89
CA ASP A 251 9.50 -15.38 12.85
C ASP A 251 8.97 -14.65 14.10
N TYR A 252 8.08 -15.28 14.87
CA TYR A 252 7.50 -14.69 16.08
C TYR A 252 8.39 -14.93 17.30
N PRO A 253 8.42 -14.01 18.28
CA PRO A 253 9.14 -14.22 19.53
C PRO A 253 8.72 -15.53 20.23
N GLY A 254 9.67 -16.25 20.83
CA GLY A 254 9.38 -17.50 21.52
C GLY A 254 8.37 -17.36 22.65
N THR A 255 8.35 -16.20 23.32
CA THR A 255 7.33 -15.82 24.35
C THR A 255 5.91 -15.71 23.79
N TRP A 256 5.75 -15.65 22.46
CA TRP A 256 4.47 -15.51 21.76
C TRP A 256 3.94 -16.84 21.21
N LYS A 257 4.64 -17.95 21.46
CA LYS A 257 4.15 -19.29 21.11
C LYS A 257 2.94 -19.62 21.98
N ARG A 258 1.90 -20.18 21.37
CA ARG A 258 0.63 -20.53 22.03
C ARG A 258 0.65 -21.95 22.59
N ASP A 259 1.43 -22.84 22.01
CA ASP A 259 1.57 -24.25 22.38
C ASP A 259 2.96 -24.76 21.95
N ASP A 260 3.58 -25.64 22.72
CA ASP A 260 4.86 -26.31 22.40
C ASP A 260 4.78 -27.24 21.17
N LYS A 261 3.58 -27.46 20.63
CA LYS A 261 3.31 -28.30 19.46
C LYS A 261 3.08 -27.49 18.18
N GLU A 262 3.22 -26.14 18.20
CA GLU A 262 3.08 -25.34 17.00
C GLU A 262 4.17 -25.71 15.96
N ASP A 263 3.74 -25.92 14.71
CA ASP A 263 4.65 -26.13 13.59
C ASP A 263 5.41 -24.80 13.31
N GLU A 264 6.71 -24.81 13.53
CA GLU A 264 7.56 -23.63 13.34
C GLU A 264 7.59 -23.16 11.88
N GLU A 265 7.34 -24.04 10.92
CA GLU A 265 7.30 -23.75 9.49
C GLU A 265 5.90 -23.34 9.01
N GLU A 266 4.88 -23.34 9.89
CA GLU A 266 3.53 -22.87 9.53
C GLU A 266 3.57 -21.46 8.95
N GLU A 267 3.04 -21.29 7.73
CA GLU A 267 2.86 -19.99 7.10
C GLU A 267 1.72 -19.21 7.79
N VAL A 268 2.06 -18.33 8.69
CA VAL A 268 1.10 -17.50 9.45
C VAL A 268 0.50 -16.42 8.56
N ILE A 269 1.33 -15.75 7.74
CA ILE A 269 0.90 -14.80 6.71
C ILE A 269 1.55 -15.23 5.40
N LYS A 270 0.73 -15.56 4.39
CA LYS A 270 1.16 -16.28 3.18
C LYS A 270 1.70 -15.39 2.06
N GLY A 271 1.85 -14.08 2.28
CA GLY A 271 2.17 -13.15 1.22
C GLY A 271 0.96 -12.78 0.35
N GLY A 272 1.21 -12.35 -0.85
CA GLY A 272 0.20 -11.88 -1.80
C GLY A 272 0.50 -10.49 -2.35
N SER A 273 1.77 -10.04 -2.22
CA SER A 273 2.21 -8.75 -2.75
C SER A 273 2.05 -8.69 -4.26
N MET A 274 1.61 -7.52 -4.78
CA MET A 274 1.31 -7.35 -6.20
C MET A 274 1.36 -5.89 -6.65
N ILE A 275 1.49 -5.69 -7.95
CA ILE A 275 1.39 -4.39 -8.62
C ILE A 275 0.32 -4.49 -9.70
N VAL A 276 -0.60 -3.51 -9.74
CA VAL A 276 -1.73 -3.46 -10.69
C VAL A 276 -1.74 -2.13 -11.42
N ASN A 277 -2.03 -2.15 -12.74
CA ASN A 277 -2.14 -0.95 -13.55
C ASN A 277 -3.55 -0.30 -13.47
N PRO A 278 -3.74 0.93 -13.99
CA PRO A 278 -5.03 1.64 -13.94
C PRO A 278 -6.20 0.95 -14.67
N MET A 279 -5.92 -0.07 -15.47
CA MET A 279 -6.94 -0.88 -16.16
C MET A 279 -7.26 -2.18 -15.41
N GLY A 280 -6.69 -2.39 -14.20
CA GLY A 280 -6.92 -3.57 -13.38
C GLY A 280 -6.05 -4.78 -13.76
N GLU A 281 -5.08 -4.62 -14.65
CA GLU A 281 -4.17 -5.68 -15.07
C GLU A 281 -3.03 -5.84 -14.07
N VAL A 282 -2.66 -7.07 -13.75
CA VAL A 282 -1.57 -7.39 -12.84
C VAL A 282 -0.23 -7.27 -13.57
N LEU A 283 0.61 -6.32 -13.16
CA LEU A 283 1.96 -6.13 -13.70
C LEU A 283 2.99 -7.02 -13.02
N GLY A 284 2.73 -7.46 -11.78
CA GLY A 284 3.60 -8.36 -11.04
C GLY A 284 2.90 -8.93 -9.81
N GLY A 285 3.21 -10.17 -9.46
CA GLY A 285 2.55 -10.92 -8.38
C GLY A 285 1.21 -11.56 -8.80
N PRO A 286 0.36 -12.01 -7.84
CA PRO A 286 0.65 -12.04 -6.42
C PRO A 286 1.75 -13.08 -6.06
N VAL A 287 2.74 -12.66 -5.28
CA VAL A 287 3.79 -13.57 -4.79
C VAL A 287 3.33 -14.22 -3.48
N ARG A 288 3.54 -15.53 -3.34
CA ARG A 288 3.16 -16.30 -2.15
C ARG A 288 4.27 -17.25 -1.72
N GLY A 289 4.26 -17.63 -0.44
CA GLY A 289 5.10 -18.69 0.12
C GLY A 289 6.59 -18.35 0.25
N ARG A 290 6.98 -17.08 0.03
CA ARG A 290 8.37 -16.63 0.17
C ARG A 290 8.46 -15.13 0.35
N GLU A 291 9.59 -14.68 0.87
CA GLU A 291 9.97 -13.27 0.76
C GLU A 291 10.49 -12.93 -0.64
N GLY A 292 10.50 -11.66 -0.99
CA GLY A 292 11.05 -11.19 -2.26
C GLY A 292 10.61 -9.80 -2.66
N LEU A 293 11.16 -9.34 -3.77
CA LEU A 293 10.88 -8.05 -4.36
C LEU A 293 10.11 -8.24 -5.68
N ILE A 294 9.15 -7.37 -5.94
CA ILE A 294 8.43 -7.27 -7.21
C ILE A 294 8.72 -5.89 -7.77
N CYS A 295 9.27 -5.80 -8.97
CA CYS A 295 9.51 -4.54 -9.65
C CYS A 295 8.64 -4.40 -10.89
N ALA A 296 8.19 -3.16 -11.19
CA ALA A 296 7.48 -2.82 -12.41
C ALA A 296 7.82 -1.40 -12.86
N LYS A 297 7.78 -1.19 -14.17
CA LYS A 297 7.88 0.14 -14.78
C LYS A 297 6.48 0.64 -15.09
N LEU A 298 6.14 1.82 -14.59
CA LEU A 298 4.82 2.45 -14.71
C LEU A 298 4.90 3.63 -15.67
N ASP A 299 4.00 3.70 -16.65
CA ASP A 299 3.76 4.90 -17.44
C ASP A 299 2.62 5.71 -16.78
N LEU A 300 2.96 6.80 -16.07
CA LEU A 300 1.96 7.59 -15.34
C LEU A 300 0.86 8.17 -16.25
N GLY A 301 1.10 8.24 -17.55
CA GLY A 301 0.08 8.62 -18.55
C GLY A 301 -1.09 7.66 -18.65
N GLU A 302 -0.93 6.39 -18.23
CA GLU A 302 -2.03 5.42 -18.22
C GLU A 302 -3.18 5.88 -17.31
N CYS A 303 -2.88 6.54 -16.19
CA CYS A 303 -3.91 7.11 -15.32
C CYS A 303 -4.77 8.16 -16.05
N THR A 304 -4.13 9.01 -16.86
CA THR A 304 -4.85 10.03 -17.65
C THR A 304 -5.65 9.39 -18.78
N ARG A 305 -5.05 8.43 -19.49
CA ARG A 305 -5.74 7.70 -20.58
C ARG A 305 -6.94 6.91 -20.06
N GLY A 306 -6.81 6.26 -18.91
CA GLY A 306 -7.90 5.52 -18.27
C GLY A 306 -9.07 6.41 -17.83
N LYS A 307 -8.82 7.68 -17.51
CA LYS A 307 -9.88 8.64 -17.15
C LYS A 307 -10.71 9.13 -18.33
N PHE A 308 -10.38 8.73 -19.55
CA PHE A 308 -11.18 9.07 -20.72
C PHE A 308 -12.58 8.46 -20.63
N ASP A 309 -12.71 7.22 -20.20
CA ASP A 309 -13.97 6.48 -20.11
C ASP A 309 -14.54 6.45 -18.67
N LEU A 310 -13.71 6.48 -17.64
CA LEU A 310 -14.16 6.43 -16.26
C LEU A 310 -13.34 7.39 -15.36
N ASP A 311 -13.99 8.43 -14.85
CA ASP A 311 -13.45 9.31 -13.81
C ASP A 311 -14.48 9.50 -12.69
N VAL A 312 -14.33 8.70 -11.61
CA VAL A 312 -15.28 8.67 -10.48
C VAL A 312 -15.30 9.94 -9.66
N VAL A 313 -14.29 10.80 -9.81
CA VAL A 313 -14.24 12.14 -9.19
C VAL A 313 -14.47 13.27 -10.19
N GLY A 314 -14.57 12.95 -11.48
CA GLY A 314 -14.82 13.84 -12.61
C GLY A 314 -16.22 13.70 -13.18
N HIS A 315 -16.31 13.21 -14.43
CA HIS A 315 -17.58 13.15 -15.17
C HIS A 315 -18.59 12.12 -14.60
N TYR A 316 -18.15 11.12 -13.82
CA TYR A 316 -19.03 10.21 -13.07
C TYR A 316 -19.42 10.72 -11.69
N ALA A 317 -18.88 11.87 -11.22
CA ALA A 317 -19.20 12.44 -9.91
C ALA A 317 -20.34 13.46 -9.93
N ARG A 318 -21.00 13.73 -11.06
CA ARG A 318 -22.03 14.79 -11.19
C ARG A 318 -23.16 14.66 -10.17
N PHE A 319 -23.54 13.44 -9.83
CA PHE A 319 -24.63 13.18 -8.89
C PHE A 319 -24.25 13.57 -7.44
N ILE A 320 -22.99 13.32 -7.05
CA ILE A 320 -22.51 13.58 -5.68
C ILE A 320 -22.35 15.09 -5.43
N ARG A 321 -21.92 15.87 -6.45
CA ARG A 321 -21.75 17.32 -6.32
C ARG A 321 -23.07 18.05 -6.02
N ASN A 322 -24.19 17.49 -6.46
CA ASN A 322 -25.51 18.09 -6.23
C ASN A 322 -26.13 17.68 -4.89
N VAL A 323 -25.65 16.65 -4.22
CA VAL A 323 -26.16 16.17 -2.92
C VAL A 323 -25.57 17.00 -1.75
N HIS A 324 -24.42 17.66 -1.93
CA HIS A 324 -23.77 18.46 -0.90
C HIS A 324 -24.10 19.97 -0.93
N THR A 325 -25.02 20.40 -1.80
CA THR A 325 -25.45 21.81 -1.91
C THR A 325 -26.85 22.08 -1.34
N HIS A 326 -27.39 21.15 -0.52
CA HIS A 326 -28.66 21.33 0.19
C HIS A 326 -28.48 21.11 1.68
#